data_8d2cdac86f683be07d78754b6aa03e93
#
_entry.id   8d2cdac86f683be07d78754b6aa03e93
#
_cell.length_a   1.000
_cell.length_b   1.000
_cell.length_c   1.000
_cell.angle_alpha   90.00
_cell.angle_beta   90.00
_cell.angle_gamma   90.00
#
_symmetry.space_group_name_H-M   'P 1'
#
loop_
_entity.id
_entity.type
_entity.pdbx_description
1 polymer ?
#
loop_
_entity_poly.entity_id
_entity_poly.type
_entity_poly.pdbx_seq_one_letter_code
_entity_poly.pdbx_strand_id
1 'polypeptide(L)'
;MRFLDANVFIYAYYKPKYKLSEKRRKIKEHAKEIVRRINEGEDVMTTIFHISEVSNILKRALSIEDLYSLLVGLLSLDNIKIIDVTKEDYLGAVELMKELKVDPNDCLAVEVMKREGLTEIYTFDKGFDNVDGIRRIPREIDP
;
A
#
# COMPACT_ATOMS: atom_id res chain seq x y z
N MET A 1 -11.28 6.44 7.76
CA MET A 1 -10.62 6.00 6.50
C MET A 1 -9.14 5.77 6.74
N ARG A 2 -8.57 4.74 6.15
CA ARG A 2 -7.14 4.44 6.22
C ARG A 2 -6.48 4.60 4.86
N PHE A 3 -5.22 4.97 4.88
CA PHE A 3 -4.41 4.94 3.66
C PHE A 3 -3.99 3.49 3.37
N LEU A 4 -3.90 3.13 2.10
CA LEU A 4 -3.58 1.78 1.65
C LEU A 4 -2.24 1.80 0.92
N ASP A 5 -1.22 1.17 1.51
CA ASP A 5 0.08 1.03 0.89
C ASP A 5 0.07 -0.11 -0.12
N ALA A 6 0.89 0.02 -1.15
CA ALA A 6 1.00 -0.95 -2.23
C ALA A 6 1.35 -2.36 -1.75
N ASN A 7 2.15 -2.50 -0.68
CA ASN A 7 2.62 -3.80 -0.24
C ASN A 7 1.50 -4.72 0.24
N VAL A 8 0.33 -4.18 0.62
CA VAL A 8 -0.81 -5.02 0.98
C VAL A 8 -1.24 -5.87 -0.22
N PHE A 9 -1.40 -5.26 -1.38
CA PHE A 9 -1.76 -6.00 -2.60
C PHE A 9 -0.64 -6.93 -3.05
N ILE A 10 0.60 -6.47 -2.91
CA ILE A 10 1.77 -7.27 -3.29
C ILE A 10 1.80 -8.57 -2.49
N TYR A 11 1.69 -8.49 -1.16
CA TYR A 11 1.68 -9.69 -0.34
C TYR A 11 0.44 -10.56 -0.55
N ALA A 12 -0.72 -9.95 -0.82
CA ALA A 12 -1.95 -10.70 -1.05
C ALA A 12 -1.90 -11.52 -2.35
N TYR A 13 -1.29 -10.98 -3.41
CA TYR A 13 -1.37 -11.57 -4.75
C TYR A 13 -0.07 -12.21 -5.25
N TYR A 14 1.08 -11.89 -4.65
CA TYR A 14 2.35 -12.50 -5.04
C TYR A 14 2.34 -13.98 -4.69
N LYS A 15 2.62 -14.84 -5.69
CA LYS A 15 2.69 -16.29 -5.49
C LYS A 15 4.15 -16.71 -5.40
N PRO A 16 4.64 -17.11 -4.22
CA PRO A 16 6.03 -17.50 -4.07
C PRO A 16 6.29 -18.86 -4.72
N LYS A 17 7.52 -19.04 -5.21
CA LYS A 17 7.97 -20.33 -5.79
C LYS A 17 8.29 -21.36 -4.72
N TYR A 18 8.52 -20.93 -3.49
CA TYR A 18 8.94 -21.78 -2.39
C TYR A 18 7.97 -21.69 -1.23
N LYS A 19 8.02 -22.70 -0.35
CA LYS A 19 7.19 -22.69 0.86
C LYS A 19 7.52 -21.46 1.71
N LEU A 20 6.48 -20.74 2.12
CA LEU A 20 6.63 -19.57 2.96
C LEU A 20 7.00 -19.94 4.39
N SER A 21 7.83 -19.11 5.03
CA SER A 21 8.05 -19.20 6.48
C SER A 21 6.73 -18.90 7.20
N GLU A 22 6.65 -19.29 8.47
CA GLU A 22 5.48 -18.99 9.32
C GLU A 22 5.19 -17.50 9.34
N LYS A 23 6.20 -16.68 9.47
CA LYS A 23 6.09 -15.23 9.50
C LYS A 23 5.50 -14.68 8.19
N ARG A 24 6.02 -15.11 7.05
CA ARG A 24 5.55 -14.65 5.73
C ARG A 24 4.14 -15.15 5.43
N ARG A 25 3.81 -16.34 5.89
CA ARG A 25 2.46 -16.87 5.75
C ARG A 25 1.45 -16.01 6.50
N LYS A 26 1.79 -15.57 7.71
CA LYS A 26 0.94 -14.68 8.50
C LYS A 26 0.75 -13.33 7.82
N ILE A 27 1.81 -12.76 7.27
CA ILE A 27 1.72 -11.50 6.52
C ILE A 27 0.75 -11.66 5.34
N LYS A 28 0.88 -12.74 4.58
CA LYS A 28 0.00 -13.00 3.44
C LYS A 28 -1.45 -13.16 3.87
N GLU A 29 -1.70 -13.87 4.95
CA GLU A 29 -3.06 -14.04 5.48
C GLU A 29 -3.67 -12.70 5.90
N HIS A 30 -2.91 -11.84 6.59
CA HIS A 30 -3.37 -10.51 6.96
C HIS A 30 -3.61 -9.62 5.74
N ALA A 31 -2.73 -9.70 4.74
CA ALA A 31 -2.91 -8.95 3.50
C ALA A 31 -4.21 -9.35 2.79
N LYS A 32 -4.47 -10.64 2.70
CA LYS A 32 -5.71 -11.15 2.11
C LYS A 32 -6.94 -10.70 2.89
N GLU A 33 -6.85 -10.65 4.20
CA GLU A 33 -7.97 -10.18 5.05
C GLU A 33 -8.24 -8.69 4.81
N ILE A 34 -7.21 -7.88 4.67
CA ILE A 34 -7.36 -6.46 4.36
C ILE A 34 -8.04 -6.30 2.99
N VAL A 35 -7.58 -7.04 1.98
CA VAL A 35 -8.18 -7.01 0.65
C VAL A 35 -9.65 -7.43 0.71
N ARG A 36 -9.97 -8.45 1.51
CA ARG A 36 -11.36 -8.89 1.69
C ARG A 36 -12.24 -7.76 2.25
N ARG A 37 -11.75 -7.05 3.26
CA ARG A 37 -12.49 -5.91 3.85
C ARG A 37 -12.76 -4.82 2.82
N ILE A 38 -11.76 -4.52 2.00
CA ILE A 38 -11.90 -3.52 0.94
C ILE A 38 -12.92 -3.97 -0.10
N ASN A 39 -12.87 -5.24 -0.50
CA ASN A 39 -13.83 -5.80 -1.44
C ASN A 39 -15.26 -5.83 -0.87
N GLU A 40 -15.40 -5.86 0.43
CA GLU A 40 -16.70 -5.80 1.11
C GLU A 40 -17.16 -4.37 1.38
N GLY A 41 -16.40 -3.35 0.98
CA GLY A 41 -16.84 -1.97 1.02
C GLY A 41 -16.12 -1.05 1.98
N GLU A 42 -15.07 -1.49 2.67
CA GLU A 42 -14.30 -0.58 3.52
C GLU A 42 -13.67 0.52 2.70
N ASP A 43 -13.87 1.77 3.10
CA ASP A 43 -13.31 2.93 2.41
C ASP A 43 -11.83 3.08 2.73
N VAL A 44 -11.01 3.20 1.68
CA VAL A 44 -9.57 3.43 1.81
C VAL A 44 -9.12 4.48 0.80
N MET A 45 -7.94 5.04 1.03
CA MET A 45 -7.31 6.02 0.15
C MET A 45 -5.93 5.52 -0.24
N THR A 46 -5.57 5.73 -1.50
CA THR A 46 -4.21 5.48 -2.00
C THR A 46 -3.88 6.50 -3.07
N THR A 47 -2.73 6.39 -3.70
CA THR A 47 -2.36 7.27 -4.82
C THR A 47 -2.17 6.47 -6.08
N ILE A 48 -2.19 7.17 -7.22
CA ILE A 48 -1.90 6.55 -8.51
C ILE A 48 -0.46 5.98 -8.57
N PHE A 49 0.48 6.57 -7.82
CA PHE A 49 1.85 6.06 -7.75
C PHE A 49 1.91 4.73 -7.01
N HIS A 50 1.10 4.57 -5.96
CA HIS A 50 1.01 3.30 -5.23
C HIS A 50 0.37 2.21 -6.08
N ILE A 51 -0.64 2.54 -6.88
CA ILE A 51 -1.23 1.60 -7.84
C ILE A 51 -0.19 1.18 -8.89
N SER A 52 0.59 2.15 -9.40
CA SER A 52 1.67 1.86 -10.34
C SER A 52 2.73 0.94 -9.73
N GLU A 53 3.04 1.11 -8.45
CA GLU A 53 3.98 0.24 -7.75
C GLU A 53 3.45 -1.21 -7.67
N VAL A 54 2.17 -1.40 -7.39
CA VAL A 54 1.53 -2.72 -7.42
C VAL A 54 1.76 -3.37 -8.78
N SER A 55 1.48 -2.64 -9.86
CA SER A 55 1.68 -3.12 -11.23
C SER A 55 3.13 -3.49 -11.51
N ASN A 56 4.06 -2.61 -11.15
CA ASN A 56 5.48 -2.80 -11.44
C ASN A 56 6.07 -4.04 -10.76
N ILE A 57 5.58 -4.36 -9.58
CA ILE A 57 6.07 -5.54 -8.85
C ILE A 57 5.34 -6.81 -9.29
N LEU A 58 4.02 -6.76 -9.38
CA LEU A 58 3.23 -7.96 -9.69
C LEU A 58 3.35 -8.42 -11.14
N LYS A 59 3.76 -7.54 -12.07
CA LYS A 59 3.99 -7.95 -13.46
C LYS A 59 5.05 -9.05 -13.60
N ARG A 60 5.89 -9.23 -12.59
CA ARG A 60 6.92 -10.29 -12.56
C ARG A 60 6.36 -11.64 -12.13
N ALA A 61 5.20 -11.65 -11.49
CA ALA A 61 4.61 -12.83 -10.89
C ALA A 61 3.28 -13.24 -11.52
N LEU A 62 2.59 -12.33 -12.19
CA LEU A 62 1.28 -12.57 -12.80
C LEU A 62 1.36 -12.53 -14.33
N SER A 63 0.46 -13.26 -14.97
CA SER A 63 0.27 -13.10 -16.42
C SER A 63 -0.28 -11.70 -16.69
N ILE A 64 -0.15 -11.24 -17.94
CA ILE A 64 -0.71 -9.95 -18.35
C ILE A 64 -2.23 -9.95 -18.14
N GLU A 65 -2.91 -11.06 -18.42
CA GLU A 65 -4.36 -11.17 -18.24
C GLU A 65 -4.76 -11.05 -16.79
N ASP A 66 -4.03 -11.71 -15.87
CA ASP A 66 -4.32 -11.64 -14.45
C ASP A 66 -4.01 -10.25 -13.88
N LEU A 67 -2.90 -9.65 -14.32
CA LEU A 67 -2.55 -8.28 -13.91
C LEU A 67 -3.59 -7.27 -14.38
N TYR A 68 -4.04 -7.41 -15.66
CA TYR A 68 -5.10 -6.57 -16.21
C TYR A 68 -6.37 -6.66 -15.35
N SER A 69 -6.81 -7.88 -15.05
CA SER A 69 -8.01 -8.10 -14.26
C SER A 69 -7.89 -7.48 -12.86
N LEU A 70 -6.73 -7.64 -12.22
CA LEU A 70 -6.47 -7.05 -10.91
C LEU A 70 -6.56 -5.53 -10.96
N LEU A 71 -5.88 -4.90 -11.92
CA LEU A 71 -5.83 -3.45 -12.02
C LEU A 71 -7.20 -2.85 -12.36
N VAL A 72 -7.94 -3.47 -13.27
CA VAL A 72 -9.30 -3.04 -13.58
C VAL A 72 -10.17 -3.15 -12.34
N GLY A 73 -10.03 -4.23 -11.57
CA GLY A 73 -10.76 -4.41 -10.33
C GLY A 73 -10.48 -3.29 -9.34
N LEU A 74 -9.20 -2.98 -9.11
CA LEU A 74 -8.80 -1.92 -8.17
C LEU A 74 -9.30 -0.56 -8.60
N LEU A 75 -9.16 -0.23 -9.88
CA LEU A 75 -9.55 1.07 -10.42
C LEU A 75 -11.07 1.25 -10.50
N SER A 76 -11.83 0.16 -10.45
CA SER A 76 -13.29 0.18 -10.56
C SER A 76 -14.00 0.24 -9.21
N LEU A 77 -13.31 -0.01 -8.09
CA LEU A 77 -13.94 0.04 -6.77
C LEU A 77 -14.17 1.47 -6.31
N ASP A 78 -15.43 1.82 -6.06
CA ASP A 78 -15.80 3.18 -5.64
C ASP A 78 -15.28 3.54 -4.25
N ASN A 79 -15.01 2.53 -3.42
CA ASN A 79 -14.53 2.74 -2.06
C ASN A 79 -13.01 2.88 -1.95
N ILE A 80 -12.27 2.76 -3.04
CA ILE A 80 -10.85 3.08 -3.08
C ILE A 80 -10.70 4.47 -3.69
N LYS A 81 -10.44 5.47 -2.85
CA LYS A 81 -10.18 6.82 -3.32
C LYS A 81 -8.73 6.92 -3.80
N ILE A 82 -8.55 7.11 -5.10
CA ILE A 82 -7.23 7.18 -5.71
C ILE A 82 -6.88 8.65 -5.95
N ILE A 83 -5.82 9.11 -5.30
CA ILE A 83 -5.35 10.49 -5.37
C ILE A 83 -4.38 10.63 -6.54
N ASP A 84 -4.60 11.62 -7.38
CA ASP A 84 -3.64 11.99 -8.42
C ASP A 84 -2.43 12.65 -7.77
N VAL A 85 -1.26 12.46 -8.38
CA VAL A 85 0.01 13.00 -7.87
C VAL A 85 0.61 13.92 -8.91
N THR A 86 0.80 15.18 -8.53
CA THR A 86 1.47 16.16 -9.38
C THR A 86 2.99 16.08 -9.18
N LYS A 87 3.73 16.74 -10.07
CA LYS A 87 5.18 16.90 -9.90
C LYS A 87 5.52 17.56 -8.56
N GLU A 88 4.75 18.57 -8.18
CA GLU A 88 4.94 19.31 -6.93
C GLU A 88 4.70 18.42 -5.73
N ASP A 89 3.67 17.57 -5.76
CA ASP A 89 3.41 16.59 -4.71
C ASP A 89 4.59 15.65 -4.54
N TYR A 90 5.13 15.15 -5.65
CA TYR A 90 6.25 14.20 -5.61
C TYR A 90 7.54 14.88 -5.14
N LEU A 91 7.77 16.12 -5.55
CA LEU A 91 8.90 16.91 -5.07
C LEU A 91 8.84 17.09 -3.55
N GLY A 92 7.66 17.40 -3.02
CA GLY A 92 7.46 17.49 -1.57
C GLY A 92 7.78 16.17 -0.87
N ALA A 93 7.38 15.06 -1.45
CA ALA A 93 7.71 13.73 -0.91
C ALA A 93 9.21 13.48 -0.91
N VAL A 94 9.90 13.83 -2.00
CA VAL A 94 11.35 13.66 -2.11
C VAL A 94 12.08 14.49 -1.03
N GLU A 95 11.61 15.69 -0.76
CA GLU A 95 12.21 16.54 0.29
C GLU A 95 12.04 15.92 1.69
N LEU A 96 10.94 15.22 1.94
CA LEU A 96 10.71 14.53 3.22
C LEU A 96 11.66 13.36 3.46
N MET A 97 12.30 12.83 2.43
CA MET A 97 13.22 11.69 2.57
C MET A 97 14.36 11.98 3.55
N LYS A 98 14.82 13.21 3.63
CA LYS A 98 15.92 13.60 4.52
C LYS A 98 15.51 13.48 6.00
N GLU A 99 14.27 13.84 6.29
CA GLU A 99 13.73 13.81 7.64
C GLU A 99 13.28 12.41 8.04
N LEU A 100 12.49 11.78 7.20
CA LEU A 100 11.83 10.52 7.53
C LEU A 100 12.71 9.29 7.30
N LYS A 101 13.73 9.38 6.44
CA LYS A 101 14.66 8.27 6.14
C LYS A 101 13.94 7.06 5.56
N VAL A 102 12.91 7.29 4.75
CA VAL A 102 12.16 6.25 4.03
C VAL A 102 12.10 6.63 2.56
N ASP A 103 11.65 5.69 1.70
CA ASP A 103 11.67 5.91 0.26
C ASP A 103 10.63 6.97 -0.19
N PRO A 104 10.72 7.45 -1.45
CA PRO A 104 9.83 8.51 -1.93
C PRO A 104 8.35 8.16 -1.88
N ASN A 105 7.97 6.92 -2.19
CA ASN A 105 6.56 6.53 -2.17
C ASN A 105 6.02 6.48 -0.74
N ASP A 106 6.82 6.07 0.23
CA ASP A 106 6.44 6.11 1.64
C ASP A 106 6.28 7.55 2.11
N CYS A 107 7.19 8.43 1.70
CA CYS A 107 7.07 9.87 2.00
C CYS A 107 5.83 10.48 1.38
N LEU A 108 5.48 10.07 0.16
CA LEU A 108 4.28 10.51 -0.52
C LEU A 108 3.03 10.09 0.26
N ALA A 109 3.01 8.85 0.75
CA ALA A 109 1.90 8.38 1.58
C ALA A 109 1.74 9.26 2.82
N VAL A 110 2.84 9.56 3.51
CA VAL A 110 2.82 10.43 4.71
C VAL A 110 2.27 11.82 4.37
N GLU A 111 2.75 12.41 3.28
CA GLU A 111 2.32 13.75 2.85
C GLU A 111 0.83 13.79 2.56
N VAL A 112 0.33 12.81 1.79
CA VAL A 112 -1.09 12.72 1.45
C VAL A 112 -1.93 12.46 2.71
N MET A 113 -1.49 11.57 3.60
CA MET A 113 -2.19 11.29 4.84
C MET A 113 -2.35 12.53 5.71
N LYS A 114 -1.27 13.30 5.87
CA LYS A 114 -1.32 14.53 6.68
C LYS A 114 -2.23 15.57 6.05
N ARG A 115 -2.17 15.73 4.75
CA ARG A 115 -3.04 16.66 4.02
C ARG A 115 -4.51 16.30 4.16
N GLU A 116 -4.83 15.00 4.11
CA GLU A 116 -6.20 14.50 4.16
C GLU A 116 -6.68 14.18 5.58
N GLY A 117 -5.85 14.40 6.58
CA GLY A 117 -6.23 14.14 7.97
C GLY A 117 -6.30 12.67 8.37
N LEU A 118 -5.58 11.80 7.67
CA LEU A 118 -5.54 10.37 7.98
C LEU A 118 -4.41 10.06 8.95
N THR A 119 -4.68 9.18 9.92
CA THR A 119 -3.72 8.79 10.95
C THR A 119 -3.35 7.32 10.92
N GLU A 120 -4.08 6.51 10.16
CA GLU A 120 -3.85 5.07 10.08
C GLU A 120 -3.55 4.63 8.66
N ILE A 121 -2.62 3.68 8.54
CA ILE A 121 -2.20 3.16 7.24
C ILE A 121 -2.17 1.62 7.28
N TYR A 122 -2.76 1.00 6.26
CA TYR A 122 -2.58 -0.42 6.01
C TYR A 122 -1.23 -0.63 5.33
N THR A 123 -0.27 -1.16 6.04
CA THR A 123 1.06 -1.45 5.51
C THR A 123 1.79 -2.46 6.38
N PHE A 124 2.72 -3.18 5.78
CA PHE A 124 3.62 -4.07 6.51
C PHE A 124 5.02 -3.47 6.67
N ASP A 125 5.22 -2.21 6.26
CA ASP A 125 6.52 -1.56 6.34
C ASP A 125 6.71 -0.89 7.70
N LYS A 126 7.73 -1.33 8.44
CA LYS A 126 8.07 -0.78 9.76
C LYS A 126 8.54 0.67 9.73
N GLY A 127 8.95 1.17 8.58
CA GLY A 127 9.39 2.56 8.46
C GLY A 127 8.34 3.55 8.94
N PHE A 128 7.06 3.20 8.81
CA PHE A 128 5.97 4.05 9.27
C PHE A 128 5.85 4.14 10.80
N ASP A 129 6.43 3.19 11.54
CA ASP A 129 6.40 3.21 13.01
C ASP A 129 7.16 4.40 13.58
N ASN A 130 8.07 4.99 12.81
CA ASN A 130 8.89 6.14 13.22
C ASN A 130 8.31 7.48 12.77
N VAL A 131 7.12 7.49 12.18
CA VAL A 131 6.48 8.73 11.72
C VAL A 131 5.45 9.17 12.74
N ASP A 132 5.66 10.35 13.32
CA ASP A 132 4.74 10.91 14.30
C ASP A 132 3.34 11.11 13.72
N GLY A 133 2.33 10.70 14.48
CA GLY A 133 0.93 10.87 14.09
C GLY A 133 0.39 9.81 13.14
N ILE A 134 1.20 8.81 12.78
CA ILE A 134 0.78 7.73 11.88
C ILE A 134 0.91 6.39 12.60
N ARG A 135 -0.13 5.57 12.50
CA ARG A 135 -0.18 4.23 13.08
C ARG A 135 -0.32 3.19 11.99
N ARG A 136 0.60 2.25 11.96
CA ARG A 136 0.60 1.13 11.03
C ARG A 136 -0.40 0.05 11.48
N ILE A 137 -1.14 -0.53 10.52
CA ILE A 137 -2.07 -1.63 10.75
C ILE A 137 -1.76 -2.73 9.73
N PRO A 138 -1.56 -3.99 10.13
CA PRO A 138 -1.55 -4.50 11.51
C PRO A 138 -0.22 -4.19 12.21
N ARG A 139 -0.29 -3.77 13.46
CA ARG A 139 0.89 -3.39 14.23
C ARG A 139 1.59 -4.58 14.88
N GLU A 140 0.84 -5.61 15.18
CA GLU A 140 1.33 -6.81 15.86
C GLU A 140 2.16 -7.72 14.96
N ILE A 141 2.20 -7.46 13.66
CA ILE A 141 3.00 -8.23 12.71
C ILE A 141 4.29 -7.49 12.41
N ASP A 142 5.38 -8.20 12.63
CA ASP A 142 6.72 -7.74 12.37
C ASP A 142 7.22 -8.35 11.07
N PRO A 143 7.24 -7.57 9.96
CA PRO A 143 7.63 -8.08 8.64
C PRO A 143 9.09 -8.47 8.54
#